data_b8430e9991b3a455f00b16453ad307f7
#
_entry.id   b8430e9991b3a455f00b16453ad307f7
#
_cell.length_a   1.000
_cell.length_b   1.000
_cell.length_c   1.000
_cell.angle_alpha   90.00
_cell.angle_beta   90.00
_cell.angle_gamma   90.00
#
_symmetry.space_group_name_H-M   'P 1'
#
loop_
_entity.id
_entity.type
_entity.pdbx_description
1 polymer ?
#
loop_
_entity_poly.entity_id
_entity_poly.type
_entity_poly.pdbx_seq_one_letter_code
_entity_poly.pdbx_strand_id
1 'polypeptide(L)'
;MPAQGLHQDGGLARIPPLTTVYSFALYRLYIRTGAGWLAMAHILLAEDDESLRKFLAAALVKAGHVVTDFGDGGEAWECIQGFTFDLLLTDIVMPGLDGIELAKRAAERNAALKIMFITGFAAVALHPASGAPKQAKVLSKPFHLREIVQEVDRMLKAA
;
A
#
# COMPACT_ATOMS: atom_id res chain seq x y z
N MET A 1 2.47 0.56 -41.60
CA MET A 1 1.33 1.13 -40.88
C MET A 1 1.79 1.58 -39.52
N PRO A 2 1.68 2.85 -39.14
CA PRO A 2 2.30 3.37 -37.94
C PRO A 2 1.47 3.07 -36.70
N ALA A 3 2.13 2.67 -35.64
CA ALA A 3 1.59 2.62 -34.28
C ALA A 3 1.37 4.05 -33.80
N GLN A 4 0.14 4.41 -33.51
CA GLN A 4 -0.21 5.71 -32.95
C GLN A 4 -0.48 5.61 -31.44
N GLY A 5 0.20 6.48 -30.68
CA GLY A 5 -0.36 7.21 -29.58
C GLY A 5 -0.24 6.58 -28.20
N LEU A 6 0.99 6.66 -27.61
CA LEU A 6 1.13 6.72 -26.15
C LEU A 6 0.63 8.10 -25.70
N HIS A 7 -0.58 8.16 -25.15
CA HIS A 7 -1.05 9.34 -24.43
C HIS A 7 -0.42 9.31 -23.04
N GLN A 8 0.53 10.22 -22.83
CA GLN A 8 1.13 10.50 -21.53
C GLN A 8 0.17 11.39 -20.73
N ASP A 9 -0.77 10.78 -20.05
CA ASP A 9 -1.43 11.44 -18.93
C ASP A 9 -0.88 10.83 -17.65
N GLY A 10 -0.21 11.67 -16.85
CA GLY A 10 0.49 11.31 -15.61
C GLY A 10 -0.44 10.91 -14.46
N GLY A 11 -1.32 9.96 -14.70
CA GLY A 11 -2.10 9.26 -13.69
C GLY A 11 -1.35 8.02 -13.26
N LEU A 12 -1.00 7.93 -11.99
CA LEU A 12 -0.51 6.71 -11.36
C LEU A 12 -1.42 5.54 -11.75
N ALA A 13 -0.81 4.49 -12.22
CA ALA A 13 -1.47 3.37 -12.87
C ALA A 13 -2.58 2.76 -11.99
N ARG A 14 -3.82 2.96 -12.38
CA ARG A 14 -4.93 2.17 -11.91
C ARG A 14 -4.68 0.73 -12.32
N ILE A 15 -4.85 -0.20 -11.39
CA ILE A 15 -4.75 -1.68 -11.52
C ILE A 15 -4.02 -2.13 -12.80
N PRO A 16 -2.80 -2.65 -12.70
CA PRO A 16 -2.10 -3.14 -13.87
C PRO A 16 -2.93 -4.23 -14.57
N PRO A 17 -2.98 -4.29 -15.90
CA PRO A 17 -3.67 -5.35 -16.62
C PRO A 17 -3.13 -6.72 -16.18
N LEU A 18 -3.96 -7.76 -16.21
CA LEU A 18 -3.65 -9.13 -15.79
C LEU A 18 -2.28 -9.65 -16.28
N THR A 19 -1.87 -9.22 -17.47
CA THR A 19 -0.53 -9.50 -18.02
C THR A 19 0.62 -8.91 -17.19
N THR A 20 0.39 -7.79 -16.52
CA THR A 20 1.39 -7.14 -15.65
C THR A 20 1.50 -7.88 -14.31
N VAL A 21 0.42 -8.47 -13.81
CA VAL A 21 0.42 -9.25 -12.55
C VAL A 21 1.27 -10.51 -12.69
N TYR A 22 1.15 -11.23 -13.81
CA TYR A 22 2.01 -12.38 -14.11
C TYR A 22 3.48 -11.96 -14.28
N SER A 23 3.72 -10.83 -14.90
CA SER A 23 5.06 -10.25 -15.03
C SER A 23 5.65 -9.90 -13.65
N PHE A 24 4.83 -9.38 -12.73
CA PHE A 24 5.26 -9.07 -11.36
C PHE A 24 5.59 -10.32 -10.54
N ALA A 25 4.81 -11.38 -10.65
CA ALA A 25 5.10 -12.64 -9.97
C ALA A 25 6.40 -13.27 -10.49
N LEU A 26 6.62 -13.24 -11.78
CA LEU A 26 7.86 -13.72 -12.42
C LEU A 26 9.05 -12.79 -12.13
N TYR A 27 8.83 -11.47 -12.11
CA TYR A 27 9.85 -10.50 -11.77
C TYR A 27 10.28 -10.61 -10.31
N ARG A 28 9.33 -10.83 -9.40
CA ARG A 28 9.60 -11.11 -7.98
C ARG A 28 10.37 -12.41 -7.79
N LEU A 29 10.08 -13.44 -8.59
CA LEU A 29 10.84 -14.70 -8.60
C LEU A 29 12.25 -14.51 -9.14
N TYR A 30 12.41 -13.70 -10.20
CA TYR A 30 13.71 -13.40 -10.83
C TYR A 30 14.63 -12.58 -9.90
N ILE A 31 14.10 -11.58 -9.21
CA ILE A 31 14.89 -10.77 -8.25
C ILE A 31 15.23 -11.56 -6.99
N ARG A 32 14.40 -12.52 -6.60
CA ARG A 32 14.65 -13.39 -5.44
C ARG A 32 15.79 -14.39 -5.67
N THR A 33 16.12 -14.68 -6.90
CA THR A 33 17.15 -15.67 -7.29
C THR A 33 18.47 -15.09 -7.80
N GLY A 34 18.52 -13.78 -8.09
CA GLY A 34 19.69 -13.12 -8.66
C GLY A 34 20.17 -11.88 -7.93
N ALA A 35 21.22 -12.00 -7.19
CA ALA A 35 22.17 -10.97 -6.76
C ALA A 35 21.58 -9.62 -6.29
N GLY A 36 21.37 -9.46 -5.01
CA GLY A 36 21.26 -8.15 -4.34
C GLY A 36 19.85 -7.80 -3.86
N TRP A 37 19.73 -7.68 -2.58
CA TRP A 37 18.57 -7.34 -1.80
C TRP A 37 18.04 -5.91 -2.05
N LEU A 38 17.45 -5.66 -3.18
CA LEU A 38 16.49 -4.56 -3.31
C LEU A 38 15.11 -5.17 -3.03
N ALA A 39 14.65 -5.03 -1.81
CA ALA A 39 13.33 -5.53 -1.38
C ALA A 39 12.25 -4.65 -2.00
N MET A 40 11.96 -4.83 -3.29
CA MET A 40 10.82 -4.23 -3.94
C MET A 40 9.56 -4.88 -3.38
N ALA A 41 8.81 -4.13 -2.59
CA ALA A 41 7.54 -4.57 -2.04
C ALA A 41 6.37 -4.01 -2.85
N HIS A 42 5.28 -4.74 -2.88
CA HIS A 42 4.01 -4.26 -3.40
C HIS A 42 3.18 -3.69 -2.25
N ILE A 43 2.95 -2.40 -2.29
CA ILE A 43 2.26 -1.63 -1.25
C ILE A 43 0.88 -1.22 -1.77
N LEU A 44 -0.16 -1.51 -1.01
CA LEU A 44 -1.46 -0.89 -1.21
C LEU A 44 -1.56 0.34 -0.31
N LEU A 45 -1.85 1.49 -0.90
CA LEU A 45 -2.06 2.77 -0.23
C LEU A 45 -3.53 3.16 -0.32
N ALA A 46 -4.18 3.36 0.82
CA ALA A 46 -5.56 3.85 0.91
C ALA A 46 -5.58 5.18 1.67
N GLU A 47 -5.88 6.27 0.97
CA GLU A 47 -5.90 7.64 1.50
C GLU A 47 -6.86 8.48 0.66
N ASP A 48 -7.85 9.09 1.28
CA ASP A 48 -8.88 9.86 0.56
C ASP A 48 -8.42 11.25 0.14
N ASP A 49 -7.46 11.86 0.83
CA ASP A 49 -6.81 13.09 0.38
C ASP A 49 -5.94 12.79 -0.85
N GLU A 50 -6.39 13.24 -2.01
CA GLU A 50 -5.71 12.99 -3.29
C GLU A 50 -4.29 13.54 -3.33
N SER A 51 -4.08 14.74 -2.75
CA SER A 51 -2.75 15.37 -2.74
C SER A 51 -1.77 14.60 -1.87
N LEU A 52 -2.21 14.22 -0.68
CA LEU A 52 -1.42 13.39 0.24
C LEU A 52 -1.18 12.01 -0.35
N ARG A 53 -2.20 11.37 -0.94
CA ARG A 53 -2.08 10.07 -1.58
C ARG A 53 -1.02 10.06 -2.69
N LYS A 54 -1.08 11.03 -3.59
CA LYS A 54 -0.09 11.18 -4.69
C LYS A 54 1.32 11.42 -4.15
N PHE A 55 1.43 12.24 -3.11
CA PHE A 55 2.72 12.57 -2.50
C PHE A 55 3.35 11.35 -1.82
N LEU A 56 2.57 10.58 -1.07
CA LEU A 56 3.01 9.33 -0.45
C LEU A 56 3.39 8.28 -1.49
N ALA A 57 2.54 8.08 -2.49
CA ALA A 57 2.81 7.12 -3.55
C ALA A 57 4.11 7.43 -4.28
N ALA A 58 4.35 8.70 -4.65
CA ALA A 58 5.58 9.12 -5.31
C ALA A 58 6.83 8.86 -4.45
N ALA A 59 6.75 9.09 -3.16
CA ALA A 59 7.87 8.84 -2.25
C ALA A 59 8.19 7.36 -2.09
N LEU A 60 7.17 6.51 -1.98
CA LEU A 60 7.34 5.06 -1.87
C LEU A 60 7.87 4.46 -3.18
N VAL A 61 7.41 4.94 -4.33
CA VAL A 61 7.94 4.56 -5.64
C VAL A 61 9.41 4.97 -5.77
N LYS A 62 9.77 6.19 -5.34
CA LYS A 62 11.16 6.65 -5.32
C LYS A 62 12.04 5.81 -4.39
N ALA A 63 11.48 5.26 -3.34
CA ALA A 63 12.18 4.33 -2.43
C ALA A 63 12.34 2.91 -3.00
N GLY A 64 11.80 2.63 -4.20
CA GLY A 64 11.97 1.37 -4.91
C GLY A 64 10.80 0.39 -4.73
N HIS A 65 9.65 0.84 -4.25
CA HIS A 65 8.46 0.00 -4.10
C HIS A 65 7.49 0.14 -5.28
N VAL A 66 6.61 -0.84 -5.43
CA VAL A 66 5.45 -0.76 -6.31
C VAL A 66 4.26 -0.34 -5.48
N VAL A 67 3.54 0.69 -5.91
CA VAL A 67 2.39 1.23 -5.17
C VAL A 67 1.14 1.14 -6.02
N THR A 68 0.09 0.58 -5.44
CA THR A 68 -1.27 0.65 -5.94
C THR A 68 -2.08 1.48 -4.95
N ASP A 69 -2.70 2.57 -5.40
CA ASP A 69 -3.35 3.52 -4.51
C ASP A 69 -4.84 3.70 -4.80
N PHE A 70 -5.61 3.91 -3.74
CA PHE A 70 -7.04 4.16 -3.78
C PHE A 70 -7.44 5.29 -2.84
N GLY A 71 -8.44 6.08 -3.23
CA GLY A 71 -9.07 7.10 -2.40
C GLY A 71 -10.28 6.61 -1.61
N ASP A 72 -10.64 5.35 -1.75
CA ASP A 72 -11.82 4.72 -1.15
C ASP A 72 -11.47 3.35 -0.60
N GLY A 73 -11.93 3.07 0.63
CA GLY A 73 -11.65 1.81 1.30
C GLY A 73 -12.35 0.60 0.68
N GLY A 74 -13.49 0.80 0.03
CA GLY A 74 -14.21 -0.25 -0.69
C GLY A 74 -13.45 -0.70 -1.93
N GLU A 75 -12.97 0.25 -2.74
CA GLU A 75 -12.13 -0.04 -3.92
C GLU A 75 -10.81 -0.73 -3.51
N ALA A 76 -10.20 -0.28 -2.42
CA ALA A 76 -9.01 -0.92 -1.85
C ALA A 76 -9.28 -2.37 -1.45
N TRP A 77 -10.43 -2.62 -0.81
CA TRP A 77 -10.84 -3.97 -0.43
C TRP A 77 -11.06 -4.87 -1.66
N GLU A 78 -11.75 -4.40 -2.68
CA GLU A 78 -11.94 -5.14 -3.94
C GLU A 78 -10.59 -5.53 -4.55
N CYS A 79 -9.63 -4.62 -4.54
CA CYS A 79 -8.28 -4.91 -5.03
C CYS A 79 -7.57 -5.99 -4.19
N ILE A 80 -7.65 -5.95 -2.86
CA ILE A 80 -7.06 -6.95 -1.96
C ILE A 80 -7.61 -8.35 -2.21
N GLN A 81 -8.87 -8.46 -2.62
CA GLN A 81 -9.47 -9.76 -2.92
C GLN A 81 -8.85 -10.44 -4.14
N GLY A 82 -8.38 -9.67 -5.11
CA GLY A 82 -7.81 -10.16 -6.36
C GLY A 82 -6.28 -10.22 -6.41
N PHE A 83 -5.59 -9.48 -5.54
CA PHE A 83 -4.15 -9.31 -5.60
C PHE A 83 -3.49 -9.45 -4.22
N THR A 84 -2.21 -9.81 -4.24
CA THR A 84 -1.41 -9.92 -3.01
C THR A 84 -0.52 -8.68 -2.83
N PHE A 85 -0.42 -8.22 -1.59
CA PHE A 85 0.41 -7.10 -1.18
C PHE A 85 1.34 -7.52 -0.03
N ASP A 86 2.44 -6.81 0.11
CA ASP A 86 3.38 -6.98 1.21
C ASP A 86 3.05 -6.07 2.40
N LEU A 87 2.48 -4.88 2.09
CA LEU A 87 2.11 -3.89 3.08
C LEU A 87 0.81 -3.18 2.66
N LEU A 88 -0.08 -2.98 3.62
CA LEU A 88 -1.20 -2.06 3.56
C LEU A 88 -0.85 -0.80 4.36
N LEU A 89 -0.84 0.33 3.68
CA LEU A 89 -0.70 1.67 4.26
C LEU A 89 -2.04 2.39 4.12
N THR A 90 -2.73 2.70 5.23
CA THR A 90 -4.08 3.22 5.16
C THR A 90 -4.36 4.32 6.19
N ASP A 91 -5.14 5.34 5.79
CA ASP A 91 -5.81 6.19 6.77
C ASP A 91 -6.96 5.41 7.42
N ILE A 92 -7.45 5.89 8.54
CA ILE A 92 -8.61 5.33 9.25
C ILE A 92 -9.90 5.90 8.66
N VAL A 93 -9.99 7.22 8.55
CA VAL A 93 -11.22 7.91 8.10
C VAL A 93 -11.19 8.03 6.59
N MET A 94 -12.01 7.25 5.93
CA MET A 94 -12.18 7.25 4.47
C MET A 94 -13.64 7.00 4.10
N PRO A 95 -14.10 7.44 2.93
CA PRO A 95 -15.41 7.05 2.42
C PRO A 95 -15.45 5.55 2.10
N GLY A 96 -16.66 4.99 2.11
CA GLY A 96 -16.89 3.56 1.89
C GLY A 96 -16.51 2.74 3.10
N LEU A 97 -15.44 1.97 3.01
CA LEU A 97 -14.91 1.16 4.09
C LEU A 97 -13.85 1.94 4.87
N ASP A 98 -13.99 2.06 6.20
CA ASP A 98 -12.95 2.70 7.01
C ASP A 98 -11.66 1.86 7.09
N GLY A 99 -10.55 2.53 7.44
CA GLY A 99 -9.23 1.89 7.42
C GLY A 99 -9.06 0.78 8.45
N ILE A 100 -9.75 0.81 9.58
CA ILE A 100 -9.66 -0.25 10.59
C ILE A 100 -10.34 -1.52 10.08
N GLU A 101 -11.54 -1.39 9.54
CA GLU A 101 -12.27 -2.54 8.98
C GLU A 101 -11.55 -3.09 7.74
N LEU A 102 -10.99 -2.21 6.90
CA LEU A 102 -10.14 -2.62 5.77
C LEU A 102 -8.94 -3.44 6.25
N ALA A 103 -8.21 -2.96 7.25
CA ALA A 103 -7.05 -3.62 7.81
C ALA A 103 -7.40 -4.97 8.46
N LYS A 104 -8.51 -5.03 9.18
CA LYS A 104 -9.02 -6.27 9.78
C LYS A 104 -9.30 -7.33 8.73
N ARG A 105 -10.10 -7.02 7.72
CA ARG A 105 -10.41 -7.95 6.61
C ARG A 105 -9.15 -8.38 5.86
N ALA A 106 -8.23 -7.45 5.62
CA ALA A 106 -6.98 -7.74 4.95
C ALA A 106 -6.10 -8.71 5.77
N ALA A 107 -6.00 -8.52 7.08
CA ALA A 107 -5.26 -9.40 7.99
C ALA A 107 -5.88 -10.79 8.11
N GLU A 108 -7.21 -10.90 8.13
CA GLU A 108 -7.92 -12.17 8.12
C GLU A 108 -7.66 -12.97 6.84
N ARG A 109 -7.54 -12.28 5.71
CA ARG A 109 -7.24 -12.91 4.42
C ARG A 109 -5.78 -13.30 4.28
N ASN A 110 -4.86 -12.49 4.79
CA ASN A 110 -3.43 -12.73 4.73
C ASN A 110 -2.74 -12.28 6.02
N ALA A 111 -2.49 -13.22 6.92
CA ALA A 111 -1.84 -12.96 8.20
C ALA A 111 -0.40 -12.45 8.08
N ALA A 112 0.25 -12.64 6.93
CA ALA A 112 1.60 -12.14 6.66
C ALA A 112 1.63 -10.69 6.18
N LEU A 113 0.47 -10.10 5.83
CA LEU A 113 0.38 -8.73 5.38
C LEU A 113 0.81 -7.78 6.51
N LYS A 114 1.78 -6.93 6.21
CA LYS A 114 2.16 -5.84 7.12
C LYS A 114 1.11 -4.73 7.02
N ILE A 115 0.78 -4.11 8.15
CA ILE A 115 -0.26 -3.05 8.20
C ILE A 115 0.29 -1.84 8.94
N MET A 116 0.15 -0.67 8.32
CA MET A 116 0.46 0.61 8.93
C MET A 116 -0.68 1.60 8.72
N PHE A 117 -1.14 2.19 9.82
CA PHE A 117 -2.06 3.33 9.78
C PHE A 117 -1.28 4.64 9.73
N ILE A 118 -1.72 5.55 8.88
CA ILE A 118 -1.30 6.95 8.84
C ILE A 118 -2.54 7.81 9.09
N THR A 119 -2.67 8.39 10.26
CA THR A 119 -3.94 8.99 10.64
C THR A 119 -3.80 10.13 11.64
N GLY A 120 -4.72 11.12 11.57
CA GLY A 120 -4.92 12.10 12.63
C GLY A 120 -5.65 11.53 13.86
N PHE A 121 -6.17 10.32 13.77
CA PHE A 121 -6.97 9.64 14.80
C PHE A 121 -6.25 8.43 15.42
N ALA A 122 -4.98 8.59 15.72
CA ALA A 122 -4.13 7.48 16.23
C ALA A 122 -4.72 6.81 17.50
N ALA A 123 -5.34 7.59 18.38
CA ALA A 123 -5.98 7.07 19.58
C ALA A 123 -7.13 6.08 19.28
N VAL A 124 -7.80 6.25 18.15
CA VAL A 124 -8.86 5.33 17.72
C VAL A 124 -8.28 3.97 17.35
N ALA A 125 -7.21 3.95 16.55
CA ALA A 125 -6.55 2.70 16.17
C ALA A 125 -5.92 1.98 17.37
N LEU A 126 -5.37 2.74 18.31
CA LEU A 126 -4.70 2.19 19.49
C LEU A 126 -5.67 1.76 20.59
N HIS A 127 -6.95 2.12 20.50
CA HIS A 127 -7.93 1.71 21.48
C HIS A 127 -8.15 0.19 21.46
N PRO A 128 -8.16 -0.50 22.60
CA PRO A 128 -8.28 -1.97 22.65
C PRO A 128 -9.55 -2.52 21.98
N ALA A 129 -10.64 -1.76 21.98
CA ALA A 129 -11.91 -2.13 21.36
C ALA A 129 -12.03 -1.75 19.88
N SER A 130 -11.01 -1.18 19.26
CA SER A 130 -11.07 -0.72 17.85
C SER A 130 -11.22 -1.88 16.85
N GLY A 131 -10.74 -3.07 17.21
CA GLY A 131 -10.64 -4.19 16.29
C GLY A 131 -9.46 -4.11 15.32
N ALA A 132 -8.61 -3.09 15.44
CA ALA A 132 -7.39 -2.97 14.64
C ALA A 132 -6.46 -4.18 14.89
N PRO A 133 -5.81 -4.71 13.84
CA PRO A 133 -4.85 -5.80 14.01
C PRO A 133 -3.73 -5.41 14.99
N LYS A 134 -3.46 -6.27 15.98
CA LYS A 134 -2.52 -5.99 17.07
C LYS A 134 -1.09 -5.70 16.59
N GLN A 135 -0.68 -6.28 15.48
CA GLN A 135 0.63 -6.10 14.87
C GLN A 135 0.72 -4.85 13.99
N ALA A 136 -0.38 -4.13 13.78
CA ALA A 136 -0.39 -2.92 12.96
C ALA A 136 0.43 -1.81 13.64
N LYS A 137 1.18 -1.09 12.83
CA LYS A 137 1.85 0.15 13.24
C LYS A 137 0.93 1.35 13.06
N VAL A 138 1.11 2.36 13.89
CA VAL A 138 0.36 3.62 13.78
C VAL A 138 1.35 4.77 13.71
N LEU A 139 1.24 5.58 12.68
CA LEU A 139 1.94 6.84 12.52
C LEU A 139 0.94 7.98 12.52
N SER A 140 1.11 8.92 13.45
CA SER A 140 0.18 10.05 13.60
C SER A 140 0.49 11.15 12.61
N LYS A 141 -0.56 11.74 12.01
CA LYS A 141 -0.47 13.02 11.30
C LYS A 141 -0.36 14.17 12.32
N PRO A 142 0.46 15.20 12.09
CA PRO A 142 1.37 15.38 10.96
C PRO A 142 2.66 14.55 11.10
N PHE A 143 3.26 14.18 9.97
CA PHE A 143 4.49 13.40 9.90
C PHE A 143 5.43 13.98 8.84
N HIS A 144 6.69 13.61 8.90
CA HIS A 144 7.64 13.84 7.80
C HIS A 144 7.66 12.64 6.85
N LEU A 145 7.72 12.92 5.55
CA LEU A 145 7.72 11.88 4.52
C LEU A 145 8.82 10.84 4.71
N ARG A 146 10.01 11.29 5.19
CA ARG A 146 11.14 10.42 5.51
C ARG A 146 10.77 9.40 6.59
N GLU A 147 9.96 9.78 7.58
CA GLU A 147 9.55 8.88 8.67
C GLU A 147 8.71 7.72 8.12
N ILE A 148 7.79 8.00 7.21
CA ILE A 148 6.97 6.97 6.59
C ILE A 148 7.83 5.99 5.79
N VAL A 149 8.71 6.51 4.93
CA VAL A 149 9.58 5.66 4.11
C VAL A 149 10.48 4.78 4.99
N GLN A 150 11.08 5.36 6.03
CA GLN A 150 11.91 4.61 6.96
C GLN A 150 11.13 3.54 7.72
N GLU A 151 9.91 3.84 8.17
CA GLU A 151 9.10 2.85 8.91
C GLU A 151 8.59 1.75 7.98
N VAL A 152 8.19 2.07 6.76
CA VAL A 152 7.85 1.08 5.72
C VAL A 152 9.03 0.13 5.46
N ASP A 153 10.22 0.67 5.23
CA ASP A 153 11.43 -0.13 5.03
C ASP A 153 11.74 -1.02 6.23
N ARG A 154 11.57 -0.49 7.44
CA ARG A 154 11.79 -1.26 8.68
C ARG A 154 10.80 -2.41 8.80
N MET A 155 9.51 -2.16 8.55
CA MET A 155 8.46 -3.17 8.60
C MET A 155 8.67 -4.27 7.56
N LEU A 156 9.10 -3.91 6.36
CA LEU A 156 9.32 -4.86 5.27
C LEU A 156 10.57 -5.73 5.48
N LYS A 157 11.57 -5.23 6.20
CA LYS A 157 12.78 -5.99 6.58
C LYS A 157 12.57 -6.91 7.78
N ALA A 158 11.60 -6.61 8.63
CA ALA A 158 11.28 -7.46 9.78
C ALA A 158 10.69 -8.79 9.30
N ALA A 159 11.35 -9.87 9.68
CA ALA A 159 10.89 -11.21 9.34
C ALA A 159 9.60 -11.58 10.12
#